data_c322cda3bbdb9930b6bd7cedfec4ad47
#
_entry.id   c322cda3bbdb9930b6bd7cedfec4ad47
#
_cell.length_a   1.000
_cell.length_b   1.000
_cell.length_c   1.000
_cell.angle_alpha   90.00
_cell.angle_beta   90.00
_cell.angle_gamma   90.00
#
_symmetry.space_group_name_H-M   'P 1'
#
loop_
_entity.id
_entity.type
_entity.pdbx_description
1 polymer ?
#
loop_
_entity_poly.entity_id
_entity_poly.type
_entity_poly.pdbx_seq_one_letter_code
_entity_poly.pdbx_strand_id
1 'polypeptide(L)'
;MHSLSSLLIATLLFLVAVPNVAFANFIVEAQDSIEIQDVPYPRALKNPYKFKATELIVPTSLIAVGAIGFSKGWKKNVNEKVEHELQKNGHHKLSFDDYLTVVPAVAGYGMNLFGFSGTHNVADATIIYGTAYILLGITTLTLKYSIDSPRPNLKNNHSFPSAHTAIAFCGAELLRREYWSKSPWIGIAGYAVAATTGFMRLYNNAHWLNDVLAGAGFGILCAEAAYWLYPVITKTFFKKRYKANGFLAPSISKYQIGLACSLSF
;
A
#
# COMPACT_ATOMS: atom_id res chain seq x y z
N MET A 1 -20.99 -1.25 10.10
CA MET A 1 -20.68 -0.41 8.93
C MET A 1 -19.57 0.63 9.17
N HIS A 2 -19.26 0.99 10.42
CA HIS A 2 -18.32 2.09 10.74
C HIS A 2 -16.81 1.73 10.68
N SER A 3 -16.41 0.45 10.67
CA SER A 3 -14.99 0.12 10.85
C SER A 3 -14.14 0.16 9.57
N LEU A 4 -14.71 -0.14 8.40
CA LEU A 4 -13.94 -0.18 7.15
C LEU A 4 -13.75 1.22 6.54
N SER A 5 -14.79 2.05 6.61
CA SER A 5 -14.70 3.45 6.17
C SER A 5 -13.76 4.27 7.07
N SER A 6 -13.79 4.02 8.37
CA SER A 6 -12.85 4.66 9.31
C SER A 6 -11.41 4.19 9.12
N LEU A 7 -11.17 2.93 8.76
CA LEU A 7 -9.82 2.42 8.51
C LEU A 7 -9.24 2.96 7.20
N LEU A 8 -10.05 3.02 6.14
CA LEU A 8 -9.66 3.63 4.86
C LEU A 8 -9.42 5.14 4.97
N ILE A 9 -10.27 5.83 5.72
CA ILE A 9 -10.11 7.26 5.99
C ILE A 9 -8.90 7.50 6.90
N ALA A 10 -8.67 6.66 7.90
CA ALA A 10 -7.50 6.75 8.78
C ALA A 10 -6.19 6.46 8.02
N THR A 11 -6.17 5.48 7.12
CA THR A 11 -5.00 5.22 6.25
C THR A 11 -4.78 6.35 5.24
N LEU A 12 -5.83 6.92 4.68
CA LEU A 12 -5.73 8.05 3.76
C LEU A 12 -5.29 9.33 4.49
N LEU A 13 -5.85 9.59 5.68
CA LEU A 13 -5.45 10.73 6.53
C LEU A 13 -4.03 10.56 7.07
N PHE A 14 -3.62 9.35 7.42
CA PHE A 14 -2.25 9.05 7.85
C PHE A 14 -1.24 9.29 6.72
N LEU A 15 -1.54 8.87 5.48
CA LEU A 15 -0.71 9.12 4.31
C LEU A 15 -0.62 10.61 3.94
N VAL A 16 -1.63 11.42 4.29
CA VAL A 16 -1.65 12.86 4.03
C VAL A 16 -1.08 13.68 5.19
N ALA A 17 -1.30 13.26 6.44
CA ALA A 17 -0.92 14.03 7.64
C ALA A 17 0.53 13.80 8.09
N VAL A 18 1.06 12.58 7.95
CA VAL A 18 2.43 12.23 8.38
C VAL A 18 3.50 13.06 7.68
N PRO A 19 3.42 13.41 6.36
CA PRO A 19 4.43 14.26 5.74
C PRO A 19 4.61 15.61 6.42
N ASN A 20 3.53 16.17 7.00
CA ASN A 20 3.60 17.52 7.58
C ASN A 20 4.25 17.56 8.97
N VAL A 21 4.13 16.51 9.77
CA VAL A 21 4.65 16.49 11.14
C VAL A 21 6.08 15.94 11.20
N ALA A 22 6.37 14.88 10.47
CA ALA A 22 7.72 14.28 10.43
C ALA A 22 8.72 15.18 9.66
N PHE A 23 8.25 15.90 8.63
CA PHE A 23 9.07 16.86 7.88
C PHE A 23 9.51 18.06 8.71
N ALA A 24 8.68 18.51 9.65
CA ALA A 24 9.02 19.61 10.55
C ALA A 24 10.15 19.22 11.55
N ASN A 25 10.15 18.00 12.05
CA ASN A 25 11.16 17.56 13.04
C ASN A 25 12.50 17.17 12.42
N PHE A 26 12.53 16.69 11.18
CA PHE A 26 13.78 16.33 10.47
C PHE A 26 14.62 17.54 10.08
N ILE A 27 13.98 18.68 9.84
CA ILE A 27 14.68 19.91 9.43
C ILE A 27 15.43 20.57 10.59
N VAL A 28 15.04 20.31 11.84
CA VAL A 28 15.65 20.94 13.03
C VAL A 28 17.09 20.45 13.27
N GLU A 29 17.43 19.22 12.87
CA GLU A 29 18.71 18.58 13.17
C GLU A 29 19.77 18.75 12.06
N ALA A 30 19.36 19.20 10.87
CA ALA A 30 20.21 19.29 9.68
C ALA A 30 20.87 20.67 9.45
N GLN A 31 20.74 21.63 10.39
CA GLN A 31 21.15 23.03 10.18
C GLN A 31 22.59 23.38 10.57
N ASP A 32 23.37 22.44 11.13
CA ASP A 32 24.80 22.68 11.33
C ASP A 32 25.60 22.08 10.16
N SER A 33 25.98 22.96 9.22
CA SER A 33 26.89 22.69 8.10
C SER A 33 26.31 21.93 6.89
N ILE A 34 25.53 22.61 6.05
CA ILE A 34 25.41 22.20 4.65
C ILE A 34 25.87 23.36 3.78
N GLU A 35 27.12 23.31 3.34
CA GLU A 35 27.57 23.91 2.12
C GLU A 35 26.68 23.35 1.00
N ILE A 36 25.86 24.21 0.40
CA ILE A 36 24.97 23.81 -0.71
C ILE A 36 25.89 23.50 -1.90
N GLN A 37 26.42 22.28 -1.94
CA GLN A 37 26.88 21.76 -3.21
C GLN A 37 25.64 21.57 -4.09
N ASP A 38 25.69 22.13 -5.29
CA ASP A 38 24.75 21.86 -6.37
C ASP A 38 24.60 20.35 -6.55
N VAL A 39 23.68 19.76 -5.82
CA VAL A 39 23.28 18.37 -6.06
C VAL A 39 22.47 18.38 -7.34
N PRO A 40 23.02 17.87 -8.45
CA PRO A 40 22.26 17.82 -9.67
C PRO A 40 21.00 16.99 -9.38
N TYR A 41 19.84 17.64 -9.43
CA TYR A 41 18.55 16.94 -9.34
C TYR A 41 18.62 15.73 -10.30
N PRO A 42 18.33 14.53 -9.86
CA PRO A 42 18.47 13.36 -10.71
C PRO A 42 17.68 13.64 -12.00
N ARG A 43 18.43 13.71 -13.10
CA ARG A 43 17.93 13.86 -14.47
C ARG A 43 16.71 12.97 -14.59
N ALA A 44 15.55 13.54 -14.97
CA ALA A 44 14.27 12.87 -15.10
C ALA A 44 14.49 11.40 -15.50
N LEU A 45 14.28 10.49 -14.56
CA LEU A 45 14.59 9.07 -14.73
C LEU A 45 13.96 8.63 -16.04
N LYS A 46 14.78 8.19 -17.01
CA LYS A 46 14.29 7.45 -18.17
C LYS A 46 13.31 6.43 -17.58
N ASN A 47 12.02 6.56 -17.93
CA ASN A 47 10.92 5.79 -17.38
C ASN A 47 11.33 4.33 -17.10
N PRO A 48 11.71 3.94 -15.86
CA PRO A 48 12.19 2.60 -15.56
C PRO A 48 11.04 1.59 -15.53
N TYR A 49 9.79 2.09 -15.51
CA TYR A 49 8.60 1.25 -15.36
C TYR A 49 7.91 1.01 -16.70
N LYS A 50 8.62 0.31 -17.60
CA LYS A 50 7.96 -0.29 -18.75
C LYS A 50 7.05 -1.40 -18.24
N PHE A 51 5.80 -1.37 -18.68
CA PHE A 51 4.87 -2.47 -18.50
C PHE A 51 5.53 -3.80 -18.94
N LYS A 52 5.51 -4.78 -18.04
CA LYS A 52 5.95 -6.14 -18.33
C LYS A 52 4.78 -7.08 -18.10
N ALA A 53 4.34 -7.77 -19.15
CA ALA A 53 3.23 -8.72 -19.04
C ALA A 53 3.48 -9.82 -17.99
N THR A 54 4.73 -10.15 -17.70
CA THR A 54 5.12 -11.12 -16.65
C THR A 54 4.71 -10.67 -15.24
N GLU A 55 4.64 -9.37 -14.99
CA GLU A 55 4.20 -8.82 -13.69
C GLU A 55 2.69 -9.04 -13.46
N LEU A 56 1.92 -9.32 -14.52
CA LEU A 56 0.50 -9.66 -14.44
C LEU A 56 0.22 -11.13 -14.07
N ILE A 57 1.17 -12.04 -14.28
CA ILE A 57 0.93 -13.48 -14.14
C ILE A 57 0.43 -13.81 -12.72
N VAL A 58 1.15 -13.37 -11.71
CA VAL A 58 0.81 -13.68 -10.31
C VAL A 58 -0.53 -13.06 -9.91
N PRO A 59 -0.75 -11.74 -10.03
CA PRO A 59 -2.01 -11.14 -9.58
C PRO A 59 -3.22 -11.65 -10.36
N THR A 60 -3.11 -11.83 -11.68
CA THR A 60 -4.24 -12.34 -12.47
C THR A 60 -4.56 -13.80 -12.17
N SER A 61 -3.55 -14.63 -11.91
CA SER A 61 -3.77 -16.01 -11.47
C SER A 61 -4.49 -16.07 -10.13
N LEU A 62 -4.09 -15.26 -9.16
CA LEU A 62 -4.76 -15.17 -7.85
C LEU A 62 -6.21 -14.69 -7.98
N ILE A 63 -6.46 -13.69 -8.82
CA ILE A 63 -7.83 -13.19 -9.10
C ILE A 63 -8.66 -14.28 -9.78
N ALA A 64 -8.09 -14.97 -10.78
CA ALA A 64 -8.78 -16.04 -11.50
C ALA A 64 -9.17 -17.19 -10.57
N VAL A 65 -8.24 -17.65 -9.72
CA VAL A 65 -8.52 -18.68 -8.70
C VAL A 65 -9.60 -18.18 -7.72
N GLY A 66 -9.52 -16.93 -7.29
CA GLY A 66 -10.56 -16.31 -6.46
C GLY A 66 -11.94 -16.28 -7.13
N ALA A 67 -11.98 -15.99 -8.44
CA ALA A 67 -13.23 -16.00 -9.21
C ALA A 67 -13.80 -17.44 -9.38
N ILE A 68 -12.95 -18.44 -9.61
CA ILE A 68 -13.37 -19.86 -9.65
C ILE A 68 -14.00 -20.28 -8.31
N GLY A 69 -13.62 -19.61 -7.22
CA GLY A 69 -14.16 -19.82 -5.88
C GLY A 69 -15.68 -19.67 -5.75
N PHE A 70 -16.34 -19.01 -6.69
CA PHE A 70 -17.80 -18.92 -6.76
C PHE A 70 -18.46 -20.18 -7.32
N SER A 71 -17.71 -21.11 -7.92
CA SER A 71 -18.28 -22.36 -8.41
C SER A 71 -18.77 -23.24 -7.24
N LYS A 72 -19.90 -23.94 -7.44
CA LYS A 72 -20.47 -24.84 -6.43
C LYS A 72 -19.47 -25.89 -5.95
N GLY A 73 -18.65 -26.41 -6.87
CA GLY A 73 -17.62 -27.43 -6.56
C GLY A 73 -16.53 -26.86 -5.65
N TRP A 74 -16.00 -25.67 -5.94
CA TRP A 74 -14.99 -25.02 -5.11
C TRP A 74 -15.52 -24.65 -3.74
N LYS A 75 -16.72 -24.05 -3.68
CA LYS A 75 -17.35 -23.67 -2.42
C LYS A 75 -17.41 -24.85 -1.46
N LYS A 76 -17.98 -25.98 -1.91
CA LYS A 76 -18.15 -27.19 -1.09
C LYS A 76 -16.84 -27.91 -0.77
N ASN A 77 -15.95 -28.04 -1.75
CA ASN A 77 -14.77 -28.89 -1.64
C ASN A 77 -13.53 -28.16 -1.11
N VAL A 78 -13.51 -26.84 -1.16
CA VAL A 78 -12.36 -26.03 -0.73
C VAL A 78 -12.76 -25.07 0.39
N ASN A 79 -13.66 -24.11 0.12
CA ASN A 79 -13.99 -23.07 1.09
C ASN A 79 -14.57 -23.66 2.39
N GLU A 80 -15.59 -24.51 2.30
CA GLU A 80 -16.24 -25.11 3.45
C GLU A 80 -15.31 -26.08 4.21
N LYS A 81 -14.42 -26.80 3.52
CA LYS A 81 -13.43 -27.65 4.18
C LYS A 81 -12.38 -26.85 4.92
N VAL A 82 -11.85 -25.76 4.31
CA VAL A 82 -10.87 -24.89 4.96
C VAL A 82 -11.50 -24.23 6.19
N GLU A 83 -12.71 -23.73 6.05
CA GLU A 83 -13.46 -23.13 7.17
C GLU A 83 -13.67 -24.16 8.29
N HIS A 84 -14.18 -25.36 7.96
CA HIS A 84 -14.40 -26.42 8.94
C HIS A 84 -13.11 -26.82 9.68
N GLU A 85 -12.00 -27.03 8.96
CA GLU A 85 -10.72 -27.36 9.58
C GLU A 85 -10.19 -26.28 10.51
N LEU A 86 -10.37 -25.01 10.14
CA LEU A 86 -9.94 -23.91 10.98
C LEU A 86 -10.86 -23.66 12.18
N GLN A 87 -12.14 -24.03 12.11
CA GLN A 87 -13.12 -23.75 13.18
C GLN A 87 -13.39 -24.94 14.12
N LYS A 88 -12.98 -26.15 13.77
CA LYS A 88 -13.34 -27.38 14.50
C LYS A 88 -12.98 -27.41 15.99
N ASN A 89 -11.94 -26.69 16.40
CA ASN A 89 -11.47 -26.69 17.79
C ASN A 89 -11.97 -25.48 18.59
N GLY A 90 -12.80 -24.63 17.99
CA GLY A 90 -13.24 -23.37 18.59
C GLY A 90 -12.07 -22.42 18.87
N HIS A 91 -12.18 -21.18 18.46
CA HIS A 91 -11.08 -20.23 18.68
C HIS A 91 -11.58 -18.91 19.26
N HIS A 92 -10.72 -18.26 20.01
CA HIS A 92 -10.89 -16.85 20.32
C HIS A 92 -10.49 -16.03 19.11
N LYS A 93 -11.34 -15.06 18.74
CA LYS A 93 -11.02 -14.11 17.68
C LYS A 93 -9.74 -13.33 18.05
N LEU A 94 -8.78 -13.32 17.15
CA LEU A 94 -7.56 -12.55 17.28
C LEU A 94 -7.71 -11.24 16.50
N SER A 95 -7.54 -10.10 17.18
CA SER A 95 -7.82 -8.77 16.60
C SER A 95 -6.57 -8.06 16.05
N PHE A 96 -5.40 -8.67 16.12
CA PHE A 96 -4.17 -8.02 15.65
C PHE A 96 -4.03 -8.01 14.11
N ASP A 97 -4.87 -8.74 13.39
CA ASP A 97 -4.94 -8.73 11.93
C ASP A 97 -5.28 -7.35 11.36
N ASP A 98 -6.03 -6.53 12.08
CA ASP A 98 -6.33 -5.16 11.69
C ASP A 98 -5.04 -4.30 11.64
N TYR A 99 -4.10 -4.53 12.58
CA TYR A 99 -2.80 -3.85 12.60
C TYR A 99 -1.85 -4.40 11.53
N LEU A 100 -1.77 -5.72 11.37
CA LEU A 100 -0.91 -6.34 10.36
C LEU A 100 -1.23 -5.89 8.94
N THR A 101 -2.48 -5.52 8.69
CA THR A 101 -2.96 -5.05 7.39
C THR A 101 -2.14 -3.87 6.85
N VAL A 102 -1.73 -2.95 7.70
CA VAL A 102 -1.01 -1.73 7.29
C VAL A 102 0.50 -1.82 7.46
N VAL A 103 1.00 -2.81 8.19
CA VAL A 103 2.43 -2.94 8.53
C VAL A 103 3.35 -2.89 7.31
N PRO A 104 3.12 -3.61 6.19
CA PRO A 104 4.04 -3.55 5.05
C PRO A 104 4.13 -2.15 4.43
N ALA A 105 3.00 -1.44 4.33
CA ALA A 105 2.97 -0.09 3.78
C ALA A 105 3.65 0.91 4.71
N VAL A 106 3.34 0.85 6.01
CA VAL A 106 3.94 1.73 7.02
C VAL A 106 5.45 1.49 7.12
N ALA A 107 5.90 0.22 7.05
CA ALA A 107 7.33 -0.10 7.05
C ALA A 107 8.03 0.51 5.83
N GLY A 108 7.50 0.35 4.62
CA GLY A 108 8.13 0.87 3.41
C GLY A 108 8.17 2.40 3.38
N TYR A 109 7.05 3.03 3.71
CA TYR A 109 6.98 4.48 3.74
C TYR A 109 7.80 5.07 4.88
N GLY A 110 7.76 4.44 6.06
CA GLY A 110 8.52 4.86 7.23
C GLY A 110 10.03 4.77 7.00
N MET A 111 10.54 3.67 6.44
CA MET A 111 11.97 3.56 6.10
C MET A 111 12.42 4.71 5.19
N ASN A 112 11.59 5.09 4.20
CA ASN A 112 11.89 6.20 3.31
C ASN A 112 11.95 7.54 4.06
N LEU A 113 11.01 7.80 4.99
CA LEU A 113 11.01 9.01 5.83
C LEU A 113 12.24 9.09 6.74
N PHE A 114 12.70 7.98 7.28
CA PHE A 114 13.89 7.93 8.14
C PHE A 114 15.22 7.87 7.38
N GLY A 115 15.23 8.21 6.09
CA GLY A 115 16.45 8.31 5.29
C GLY A 115 16.94 7.01 4.68
N PHE A 116 16.33 5.87 4.98
CA PHE A 116 16.57 4.62 4.26
C PHE A 116 15.72 4.59 2.97
N SER A 117 16.09 5.47 2.04
CA SER A 117 15.33 5.71 0.82
C SER A 117 15.22 4.44 -0.02
N GLY A 118 14.03 4.19 -0.56
CA GLY A 118 13.77 3.15 -1.54
C GLY A 118 14.32 3.49 -2.92
N THR A 119 13.66 2.99 -3.95
CA THR A 119 13.93 3.34 -5.35
C THR A 119 13.50 4.79 -5.64
N HIS A 120 12.45 5.26 -4.94
CA HIS A 120 11.90 6.61 -5.08
C HIS A 120 12.14 7.44 -3.82
N ASN A 121 12.23 8.76 -4.01
CA ASN A 121 12.20 9.71 -2.91
C ASN A 121 10.80 9.77 -2.26
N VAL A 122 10.69 10.42 -1.11
CA VAL A 122 9.43 10.51 -0.35
C VAL A 122 8.28 11.09 -1.17
N ALA A 123 8.54 12.13 -1.99
CA ALA A 123 7.49 12.78 -2.79
C ALA A 123 6.93 11.86 -3.87
N ASP A 124 7.81 11.15 -4.57
CA ASP A 124 7.43 10.21 -5.63
C ASP A 124 6.77 8.96 -5.03
N ALA A 125 7.31 8.44 -3.92
CA ALA A 125 6.70 7.36 -3.16
C ALA A 125 5.27 7.72 -2.70
N THR A 126 5.03 8.98 -2.25
CA THR A 126 3.69 9.43 -1.87
C THR A 126 2.71 9.36 -3.04
N ILE A 127 3.12 9.76 -4.23
CA ILE A 127 2.28 9.68 -5.43
C ILE A 127 1.96 8.22 -5.76
N ILE A 128 2.96 7.33 -5.72
CA ILE A 128 2.80 5.92 -6.04
C ILE A 128 1.89 5.23 -5.02
N TYR A 129 2.17 5.36 -3.71
CA TYR A 129 1.37 4.78 -2.65
C TYR A 129 -0.07 5.31 -2.67
N GLY A 130 -0.24 6.64 -2.80
CA GLY A 130 -1.55 7.27 -2.93
C GLY A 130 -2.35 6.71 -4.11
N THR A 131 -1.73 6.61 -5.28
CA THR A 131 -2.37 6.06 -6.48
C THR A 131 -2.75 4.60 -6.27
N ALA A 132 -1.87 3.76 -5.71
CA ALA A 132 -2.14 2.35 -5.45
C ALA A 132 -3.35 2.17 -4.53
N TYR A 133 -3.41 2.89 -3.42
CA TYR A 133 -4.52 2.76 -2.46
C TYR A 133 -5.83 3.39 -2.93
N ILE A 134 -5.80 4.43 -3.76
CA ILE A 134 -6.99 4.96 -4.44
C ILE A 134 -7.56 3.91 -5.40
N LEU A 135 -6.73 3.33 -6.26
CA LEU A 135 -7.15 2.27 -7.19
C LEU A 135 -7.71 1.07 -6.42
N LEU A 136 -7.02 0.66 -5.36
CA LEU A 136 -7.45 -0.46 -4.51
C LEU A 136 -8.79 -0.18 -3.84
N GLY A 137 -8.99 1.02 -3.30
CA GLY A 137 -10.25 1.46 -2.69
C GLY A 137 -11.40 1.40 -3.68
N ILE A 138 -11.22 2.00 -4.87
CA ILE A 138 -12.22 1.96 -5.95
C ILE A 138 -12.56 0.52 -6.32
N THR A 139 -11.54 -0.31 -6.59
CA THR A 139 -11.73 -1.70 -7.01
C THR A 139 -12.45 -2.53 -5.95
N THR A 140 -11.96 -2.48 -4.71
CA THR A 140 -12.53 -3.30 -3.62
C THR A 140 -13.95 -2.86 -3.24
N LEU A 141 -14.23 -1.56 -3.20
CA LEU A 141 -15.57 -1.06 -2.91
C LEU A 141 -16.55 -1.41 -4.03
N THR A 142 -16.17 -1.20 -5.29
CA THR A 142 -17.01 -1.56 -6.43
C THR A 142 -17.37 -3.04 -6.39
N LEU A 143 -16.39 -3.92 -6.22
CA LEU A 143 -16.65 -5.37 -6.18
C LEU A 143 -17.52 -5.78 -4.99
N LYS A 144 -17.27 -5.20 -3.80
CA LYS A 144 -18.06 -5.50 -2.59
C LYS A 144 -19.55 -5.17 -2.74
N TYR A 145 -19.87 -4.09 -3.44
CA TYR A 145 -21.26 -3.69 -3.64
C TYR A 145 -21.90 -4.30 -4.89
N SER A 146 -21.08 -4.80 -5.83
CA SER A 146 -21.57 -5.46 -7.04
C SER A 146 -21.77 -6.97 -6.87
N ILE A 147 -21.05 -7.59 -5.93
CA ILE A 147 -21.09 -9.05 -5.75
C ILE A 147 -21.69 -9.39 -4.39
N ASP A 148 -22.87 -10.01 -4.43
CA ASP A 148 -23.51 -10.55 -3.23
C ASP A 148 -22.80 -11.86 -2.82
N SER A 149 -21.96 -11.77 -1.77
CA SER A 149 -21.17 -12.87 -1.26
C SER A 149 -21.27 -12.91 0.26
N PRO A 150 -22.05 -13.85 0.84
CA PRO A 150 -22.19 -13.96 2.28
C PRO A 150 -20.87 -14.39 2.92
N ARG A 151 -20.56 -13.80 4.07
CA ARG A 151 -19.38 -14.18 4.86
C ARG A 151 -19.58 -15.54 5.55
N PRO A 152 -18.49 -16.27 5.86
CA PRO A 152 -18.59 -17.51 6.64
C PRO A 152 -19.33 -17.30 7.97
N ASN A 153 -19.05 -16.20 8.67
CA ASN A 153 -19.69 -15.85 9.95
C ASN A 153 -21.08 -15.19 9.81
N LEU A 154 -21.64 -15.13 8.62
CA LEU A 154 -23.00 -14.62 8.28
C LEU A 154 -23.26 -13.15 8.71
N LYS A 155 -22.24 -12.36 9.02
CA LYS A 155 -22.42 -10.98 9.49
C LYS A 155 -22.96 -10.04 8.41
N ASN A 156 -22.59 -10.26 7.16
CA ASN A 156 -23.06 -9.48 6.00
C ASN A 156 -22.74 -10.23 4.69
N ASN A 157 -23.23 -9.68 3.57
CA ASN A 157 -23.08 -10.24 2.24
C ASN A 157 -21.95 -9.59 1.42
N HIS A 158 -21.01 -8.89 2.06
CA HIS A 158 -19.91 -8.21 1.38
C HIS A 158 -18.57 -8.89 1.69
N SER A 159 -18.51 -10.22 1.46
CA SER A 159 -17.29 -10.97 1.72
C SER A 159 -16.23 -10.69 0.66
N PHE A 160 -16.58 -10.72 -0.61
CA PHE A 160 -15.64 -10.66 -1.73
C PHE A 160 -15.36 -9.22 -2.20
N PRO A 161 -14.10 -8.90 -2.52
CA PRO A 161 -12.87 -9.53 -2.07
C PRO A 161 -12.52 -9.14 -0.64
N SER A 162 -11.52 -9.81 -0.02
CA SER A 162 -11.01 -9.44 1.31
C SER A 162 -10.21 -8.14 1.26
N ALA A 163 -10.76 -7.06 1.82
CA ALA A 163 -10.10 -5.76 1.81
C ALA A 163 -8.82 -5.73 2.67
N HIS A 164 -8.81 -6.39 3.84
CA HIS A 164 -7.62 -6.47 4.69
C HIS A 164 -6.48 -7.16 3.95
N THR A 165 -6.75 -8.29 3.32
CA THR A 165 -5.76 -8.99 2.50
C THR A 165 -5.28 -8.11 1.35
N ALA A 166 -6.19 -7.44 0.65
CA ALA A 166 -5.85 -6.58 -0.46
C ALA A 166 -4.94 -5.40 -0.06
N ILE A 167 -5.23 -4.75 1.07
CA ILE A 167 -4.41 -3.66 1.61
C ILE A 167 -3.02 -4.18 1.99
N ALA A 168 -2.93 -5.33 2.68
CA ALA A 168 -1.67 -5.90 3.11
C ALA A 168 -0.79 -6.31 1.91
N PHE A 169 -1.36 -6.98 0.90
CA PHE A 169 -0.62 -7.38 -0.31
C PHE A 169 -0.24 -6.19 -1.20
N CYS A 170 -1.06 -5.15 -1.26
CA CYS A 170 -0.70 -3.89 -1.91
C CYS A 170 0.54 -3.28 -1.24
N GLY A 171 0.53 -3.15 0.09
CA GLY A 171 1.68 -2.66 0.86
C GLY A 171 2.92 -3.52 0.71
N ALA A 172 2.77 -4.85 0.70
CA ALA A 172 3.87 -5.78 0.50
C ALA A 172 4.51 -5.65 -0.90
N GLU A 173 3.70 -5.46 -1.94
CA GLU A 173 4.21 -5.24 -3.29
C GLU A 173 4.91 -3.89 -3.43
N LEU A 174 4.35 -2.82 -2.84
CA LEU A 174 5.01 -1.51 -2.79
C LEU A 174 6.35 -1.60 -2.06
N LEU A 175 6.38 -2.28 -0.91
CA LEU A 175 7.60 -2.52 -0.13
C LEU A 175 8.65 -3.31 -0.94
N ARG A 176 8.23 -4.37 -1.62
CA ARG A 176 9.09 -5.16 -2.51
C ARG A 176 9.67 -4.30 -3.63
N ARG A 177 8.85 -3.53 -4.32
CA ARG A 177 9.28 -2.69 -5.47
C ARG A 177 10.26 -1.60 -5.04
N GLU A 178 10.06 -1.02 -3.87
CA GLU A 178 10.95 0.04 -3.37
C GLU A 178 12.30 -0.51 -2.90
N TYR A 179 12.33 -1.67 -2.25
CA TYR A 179 13.51 -2.10 -1.50
C TYR A 179 14.18 -3.37 -2.03
N TRP A 180 13.67 -4.02 -3.08
CA TRP A 180 14.23 -5.26 -3.61
C TRP A 180 15.71 -5.16 -3.98
N SER A 181 16.11 -4.06 -4.60
CA SER A 181 17.50 -3.80 -5.01
C SER A 181 18.45 -3.64 -3.82
N LYS A 182 17.92 -3.25 -2.65
CA LYS A 182 18.70 -3.08 -1.41
C LYS A 182 18.77 -4.37 -0.61
N SER A 183 17.64 -5.04 -0.45
CA SER A 183 17.54 -6.34 0.21
C SER A 183 16.26 -7.05 -0.17
N PRO A 184 16.34 -8.19 -0.88
CA PRO A 184 15.16 -9.01 -1.18
C PRO A 184 14.39 -9.46 0.07
N TRP A 185 15.09 -9.60 1.20
CA TRP A 185 14.49 -10.03 2.47
C TRP A 185 13.42 -9.06 2.99
N ILE A 186 13.54 -7.77 2.68
CA ILE A 186 12.52 -6.76 3.05
C ILE A 186 11.21 -7.07 2.32
N GLY A 187 11.27 -7.33 1.02
CA GLY A 187 10.10 -7.72 0.25
C GLY A 187 9.49 -9.05 0.70
N ILE A 188 10.34 -10.06 0.97
CA ILE A 188 9.92 -11.36 1.48
C ILE A 188 9.21 -11.21 2.84
N ALA A 189 9.76 -10.42 3.75
CA ALA A 189 9.16 -10.13 5.05
C ALA A 189 7.79 -9.44 4.89
N GLY A 190 7.68 -8.46 3.99
CA GLY A 190 6.41 -7.80 3.67
C GLY A 190 5.34 -8.78 3.20
N TYR A 191 5.69 -9.69 2.30
CA TYR A 191 4.78 -10.74 1.84
C TYR A 191 4.43 -11.76 2.92
N ALA A 192 5.36 -12.10 3.83
CA ALA A 192 5.07 -12.97 4.98
C ALA A 192 4.02 -12.33 5.90
N VAL A 193 4.14 -11.03 6.19
CA VAL A 193 3.14 -10.28 6.97
C VAL A 193 1.79 -10.25 6.24
N ALA A 194 1.78 -9.99 4.94
CA ALA A 194 0.55 -9.96 4.15
C ALA A 194 -0.13 -11.34 4.09
N ALA A 195 0.64 -12.42 3.93
CA ALA A 195 0.13 -13.79 3.97
C ALA A 195 -0.45 -14.13 5.35
N THR A 196 0.23 -13.71 6.43
CA THR A 196 -0.28 -13.85 7.81
C THR A 196 -1.60 -13.09 7.97
N THR A 197 -1.71 -11.87 7.44
CA THR A 197 -2.98 -11.11 7.44
C THR A 197 -4.08 -11.90 6.74
N GLY A 198 -3.82 -12.43 5.55
CA GLY A 198 -4.78 -13.27 4.81
C GLY A 198 -5.19 -14.53 5.59
N PHE A 199 -4.24 -15.24 6.19
CA PHE A 199 -4.50 -16.40 7.04
C PHE A 199 -5.37 -16.03 8.24
N MET A 200 -5.10 -14.92 8.92
CA MET A 200 -5.89 -14.45 10.05
C MET A 200 -7.34 -14.14 9.67
N ARG A 201 -7.60 -13.70 8.42
CA ARG A 201 -8.99 -13.51 7.95
C ARG A 201 -9.75 -14.83 7.83
N LEU A 202 -9.09 -15.91 7.43
CA LEU A 202 -9.65 -17.26 7.42
C LEU A 202 -9.87 -17.76 8.86
N TYR A 203 -8.84 -17.65 9.68
CA TYR A 203 -8.86 -18.06 11.08
C TYR A 203 -9.98 -17.37 11.89
N ASN A 204 -10.16 -16.08 11.69
CA ASN A 204 -11.23 -15.28 12.31
C ASN A 204 -12.63 -15.52 11.71
N ASN A 205 -12.78 -16.48 10.80
CA ASN A 205 -14.04 -16.79 10.11
C ASN A 205 -14.67 -15.56 9.42
N ALA A 206 -13.84 -14.65 8.95
CA ALA A 206 -14.26 -13.37 8.39
C ALA A 206 -14.40 -13.39 6.86
N HIS A 207 -13.66 -14.26 6.20
CA HIS A 207 -13.59 -14.38 4.74
C HIS A 207 -13.36 -15.83 4.31
N TRP A 208 -13.83 -16.17 3.12
CA TRP A 208 -13.53 -17.43 2.45
C TRP A 208 -12.12 -17.39 1.82
N LEU A 209 -11.57 -18.59 1.52
CA LEU A 209 -10.25 -18.68 0.88
C LEU A 209 -10.20 -17.93 -0.47
N ASN A 210 -11.25 -18.05 -1.27
CA ASN A 210 -11.35 -17.34 -2.55
C ASN A 210 -11.34 -15.81 -2.40
N ASP A 211 -11.94 -15.26 -1.32
CA ASP A 211 -11.92 -13.82 -1.04
C ASP A 211 -10.50 -13.33 -0.72
N VAL A 212 -9.75 -14.16 0.01
CA VAL A 212 -8.36 -13.89 0.39
C VAL A 212 -7.45 -13.94 -0.83
N LEU A 213 -7.58 -14.96 -1.68
CA LEU A 213 -6.79 -15.08 -2.91
C LEU A 213 -7.07 -13.93 -3.88
N ALA A 214 -8.35 -13.61 -4.12
CA ALA A 214 -8.70 -12.45 -4.94
C ALA A 214 -8.20 -11.15 -4.35
N GLY A 215 -8.33 -10.96 -3.03
CA GLY A 215 -7.81 -9.79 -2.32
C GLY A 215 -6.31 -9.62 -2.52
N ALA A 216 -5.54 -10.69 -2.36
CA ALA A 216 -4.10 -10.68 -2.63
C ALA A 216 -3.78 -10.27 -4.07
N GLY A 217 -4.49 -10.86 -5.04
CA GLY A 217 -4.32 -10.53 -6.46
C GLY A 217 -4.64 -9.07 -6.78
N PHE A 218 -5.77 -8.54 -6.30
CA PHE A 218 -6.13 -7.13 -6.50
C PHE A 218 -5.14 -6.18 -5.80
N GLY A 219 -4.64 -6.53 -4.62
CA GLY A 219 -3.63 -5.74 -3.91
C GLY A 219 -2.36 -5.58 -4.74
N ILE A 220 -1.79 -6.70 -5.23
CA ILE A 220 -0.60 -6.70 -6.07
C ILE A 220 -0.87 -5.93 -7.38
N LEU A 221 -1.99 -6.19 -8.04
CA LEU A 221 -2.33 -5.55 -9.31
C LEU A 221 -2.45 -4.03 -9.18
N CYS A 222 -3.08 -3.52 -8.12
CA CYS A 222 -3.21 -2.07 -7.90
C CYS A 222 -1.86 -1.42 -7.60
N ALA A 223 -0.97 -2.08 -6.87
CA ALA A 223 0.39 -1.62 -6.66
C ALA A 223 1.16 -1.54 -7.99
N GLU A 224 1.14 -2.59 -8.82
CA GLU A 224 1.78 -2.59 -10.14
C GLU A 224 1.20 -1.50 -11.05
N ALA A 225 -0.12 -1.36 -11.08
CA ALA A 225 -0.80 -0.32 -11.86
C ALA A 225 -0.36 1.09 -11.45
N ALA A 226 -0.11 1.34 -10.16
CA ALA A 226 0.38 2.63 -9.69
C ALA A 226 1.77 2.95 -10.25
N TYR A 227 2.69 1.99 -10.31
CA TYR A 227 3.99 2.18 -10.95
C TYR A 227 3.88 2.47 -12.45
N TRP A 228 2.96 1.81 -13.17
CA TRP A 228 2.75 2.07 -14.60
C TRP A 228 2.13 3.44 -14.85
N LEU A 229 1.22 3.87 -13.97
CA LEU A 229 0.57 5.18 -14.06
C LEU A 229 1.45 6.34 -13.58
N TYR A 230 2.42 6.07 -12.70
CA TYR A 230 3.29 7.10 -12.12
C TYR A 230 3.91 8.06 -13.14
N PRO A 231 4.54 7.61 -14.25
CA PRO A 231 5.10 8.52 -15.24
C PRO A 231 4.05 9.33 -15.99
N VAL A 232 2.83 8.82 -16.14
CA VAL A 232 1.72 9.55 -16.78
C VAL A 232 1.24 10.64 -15.83
N ILE A 233 1.03 10.30 -14.55
CA ILE A 233 0.57 11.23 -13.50
C ILE A 233 1.60 12.38 -13.34
N THR A 234 2.87 12.05 -13.23
CA THR A 234 3.92 13.05 -13.05
C THR A 234 4.06 13.98 -14.25
N LYS A 235 3.97 13.45 -15.46
CA LYS A 235 3.99 14.28 -16.69
C LYS A 235 2.78 15.20 -16.79
N THR A 236 1.60 14.73 -16.42
CA THR A 236 0.34 15.47 -16.60
C THR A 236 0.16 16.54 -15.52
N PHE A 237 0.33 16.18 -14.25
CA PHE A 237 -0.02 17.04 -13.14
C PHE A 237 1.17 17.81 -12.56
N PHE A 238 2.40 17.31 -12.72
CA PHE A 238 3.59 17.89 -12.11
C PHE A 238 4.59 18.44 -13.13
N LYS A 239 4.24 18.55 -14.40
CA LYS A 239 5.10 19.05 -15.48
C LYS A 239 5.71 20.44 -15.21
N LYS A 240 5.00 21.29 -14.48
CA LYS A 240 5.49 22.63 -14.09
C LYS A 240 6.48 22.60 -12.91
N ARG A 241 6.51 21.53 -12.13
CA ARG A 241 7.37 21.43 -10.95
C ARG A 241 8.87 21.32 -11.30
N TYR A 242 9.17 20.90 -12.52
CA TYR A 242 10.54 20.77 -13.03
C TYR A 242 11.13 22.10 -13.60
N LYS A 243 10.35 23.18 -13.67
CA LYS A 243 10.82 24.48 -14.19
C LYS A 243 10.97 25.56 -13.12
N ALA A 244 10.42 25.38 -11.95
CA ALA A 244 10.56 26.32 -10.85
C ALA A 244 11.25 25.62 -9.68
N ASN A 245 12.52 25.85 -9.49
CA ASN A 245 13.24 25.44 -8.30
C ASN A 245 12.85 26.40 -7.17
N GLY A 246 11.72 26.16 -6.54
CA GLY A 246 11.29 26.85 -5.35
C GLY A 246 11.33 25.93 -4.16
N PHE A 247 12.06 26.30 -3.13
CA PHE A 247 12.10 25.61 -1.87
C PHE A 247 11.53 26.53 -0.78
N LEU A 248 10.55 26.03 -0.05
CA LEU A 248 9.95 26.71 1.08
C LEU A 248 10.07 25.79 2.29
N ALA A 249 10.89 26.17 3.26
CA ALA A 249 11.05 25.42 4.49
C ALA A 249 10.88 26.28 5.72
N PRO A 250 10.29 25.76 6.77
CA PRO A 250 10.37 26.41 8.06
C PRO A 250 11.84 26.45 8.51
N SER A 251 12.30 27.62 8.89
CA SER A 251 13.63 27.86 9.46
C SER A 251 13.45 28.10 10.97
N ILE A 252 14.00 27.20 11.77
CA ILE A 252 13.97 27.34 13.22
C ILE A 252 15.42 27.40 13.69
N SER A 253 15.82 28.53 14.27
CA SER A 253 17.08 28.66 14.96
C SER A 253 16.85 28.88 16.46
N LYS A 254 17.90 28.82 17.26
CA LYS A 254 17.82 29.00 18.72
C LYS A 254 17.14 30.30 19.16
N TYR A 255 17.07 31.29 18.25
CA TYR A 255 16.53 32.62 18.54
C TYR A 255 15.49 33.13 17.53
N GLN A 256 15.17 32.37 16.47
CA GLN A 256 14.26 32.81 15.42
C GLN A 256 13.49 31.64 14.80
N ILE A 257 12.21 31.84 14.60
CA ILE A 257 11.34 30.96 13.82
C ILE A 257 10.94 31.74 12.56
N GLY A 258 11.20 31.19 11.39
CA GLY A 258 10.90 31.85 10.13
C GLY A 258 10.59 30.85 9.01
N LEU A 259 10.34 31.37 7.83
CA LEU A 259 10.21 30.60 6.58
C LEU A 259 11.41 30.96 5.68
N ALA A 260 12.21 29.97 5.35
CA ALA A 260 13.23 30.12 4.31
C ALA A 260 12.60 29.83 2.94
N CYS A 261 12.70 30.76 2.02
CA CYS A 261 12.25 30.63 0.64
C CYS A 261 13.45 30.78 -0.28
N SER A 262 13.72 29.79 -1.11
CA SER A 262 14.69 29.88 -2.20
C SER A 262 13.93 29.66 -3.51
N LEU A 263 14.06 30.64 -4.42
CA LEU A 263 13.50 30.57 -5.77
C LEU A 263 14.69 30.71 -6.74
N SER A 264 14.97 29.69 -7.54
CA SER A 264 15.85 29.77 -8.69
C SER A 264 15.00 29.73 -9.97
N PHE A 265 15.26 30.73 -10.85
CA PHE A 265 14.54 30.87 -12.11
C PHE A 265 15.37 30.32 -13.26
#